data_491c87e50777b272d12626c5131b243c
#
_entry.id   491c87e50777b272d12626c5131b243c
#
_cell.length_a   1.000
_cell.length_b   1.000
_cell.length_c   1.000
_cell.angle_alpha   90.00
_cell.angle_beta   90.00
_cell.angle_gamma   90.00
#
_symmetry.space_group_name_H-M   'P 1'
#
loop_
_entity.id
_entity.type
_entity.pdbx_description
1 polymer ?
#
loop_
_entity_poly.entity_id
_entity_poly.type
_entity_poly.pdbx_seq_one_letter_code
_entity_poly.pdbx_strand_id
1 'polypeptide(L)'
;MTARHPDLKGELKSNMRMNRTEINTLSGDITKADFADAIVNSSNEELFGDGGMNGAVHKAAGDQLRTACEKLGGCRAGEARITDAYALPCKYIIHTVAPVWKDGRHGEDKILESCYKNVLQIASSCGIRSIGLSSIGTGKRKVPVEKAAAIAVRTVFSFVQENPEAFDRITWILSNDEKKVYDNSLSLMEDVLKIREEVNAPVEPVFPIGYENKVIQVQMIKCLHESHTITPGKGLAVLMDAEGRRKFHTFGVGYCEECGHYYTLLREAVSMKKEGVPLCRMLAKKDYEKEFKNPAYSTNPRALMEQYGYTIFDLGNLSDKQRQTILASLVEHKLINASATVGYLEDLIKIGKDNPFARIEEENIEKWKADRDFLSLYRV
;
A
#
# COMPACT_ATOMS: atom_id res chain seq x y z
N MET A 1 6.08 -31.48 -11.91
CA MET A 1 6.67 -30.42 -12.77
C MET A 1 5.76 -30.27 -13.98
N THR A 2 4.81 -29.37 -13.95
CA THR A 2 3.95 -29.05 -15.09
C THR A 2 4.75 -28.20 -16.08
N ALA A 3 4.94 -28.69 -17.29
CA ALA A 3 5.60 -27.99 -18.36
C ALA A 3 4.84 -26.68 -18.63
N ARG A 4 5.51 -25.54 -18.54
CA ARG A 4 4.94 -24.23 -18.86
C ARG A 4 4.65 -24.15 -20.36
N HIS A 5 3.51 -23.56 -20.74
CA HIS A 5 3.19 -23.28 -22.13
C HIS A 5 4.29 -22.34 -22.74
N PRO A 6 4.84 -22.62 -23.93
CA PRO A 6 5.97 -21.87 -24.49
C PRO A 6 5.72 -20.37 -24.73
N ASP A 7 4.45 -19.97 -24.82
CA ASP A 7 4.04 -18.56 -24.98
C ASP A 7 4.02 -17.75 -23.67
N LEU A 8 4.24 -18.40 -22.53
CA LEU A 8 4.37 -17.74 -21.23
C LEU A 8 5.86 -17.58 -20.91
N LYS A 9 6.43 -16.43 -21.27
CA LYS A 9 7.85 -16.11 -21.10
C LYS A 9 8.07 -15.32 -19.82
N GLY A 10 9.08 -15.70 -19.04
CA GLY A 10 9.63 -14.93 -17.95
C GLY A 10 10.26 -15.81 -16.89
N GLU A 11 11.46 -15.47 -16.46
CA GLU A 11 11.96 -15.92 -15.17
C GLU A 11 11.04 -15.33 -14.08
N LEU A 12 10.65 -16.15 -13.13
CA LEU A 12 9.96 -15.72 -11.91
C LEU A 12 10.91 -14.83 -11.07
N LYS A 13 11.07 -13.57 -11.46
CA LYS A 13 11.98 -12.63 -10.76
C LYS A 13 11.39 -12.09 -9.46
N SER A 14 10.07 -12.08 -9.31
CA SER A 14 9.38 -11.72 -8.08
C SER A 14 8.43 -12.85 -7.68
N ASN A 15 8.95 -13.79 -6.89
CA ASN A 15 8.18 -14.87 -6.31
C ASN A 15 7.98 -14.52 -4.84
N MET A 16 6.89 -13.88 -4.53
CA MET A 16 6.52 -13.54 -3.18
C MET A 16 5.62 -14.63 -2.61
N ARG A 17 5.88 -15.02 -1.39
CA ARG A 17 5.05 -16.00 -0.68
C ARG A 17 4.45 -15.34 0.56
N MET A 18 3.13 -15.33 0.60
CA MET A 18 2.37 -14.89 1.76
C MET A 18 1.53 -16.04 2.29
N ASN A 19 1.76 -16.44 3.51
CA ASN A 19 1.21 -17.68 4.08
C ASN A 19 1.57 -18.88 3.18
N ARG A 20 0.59 -19.62 2.68
CA ARG A 20 0.80 -20.69 1.69
C ARG A 20 0.72 -20.23 0.24
N THR A 21 0.23 -19.04 -0.02
CA THR A 21 -0.06 -18.52 -1.36
C THR A 21 1.20 -18.01 -2.04
N GLU A 22 1.49 -18.54 -3.22
CA GLU A 22 2.52 -18.02 -4.14
C GLU A 22 1.93 -16.87 -4.96
N ILE A 23 2.53 -15.70 -4.91
CA ILE A 23 2.08 -14.49 -5.63
C ILE A 23 3.19 -14.06 -6.58
N ASN A 24 2.90 -14.01 -7.88
CA ASN A 24 3.90 -13.70 -8.90
C ASN A 24 3.33 -13.03 -10.14
N THR A 25 4.22 -12.65 -11.05
CA THR A 25 3.88 -12.07 -12.36
C THR A 25 4.51 -12.90 -13.49
N LEU A 26 3.82 -12.98 -14.61
CA LEU A 26 4.31 -13.55 -15.87
C LEU A 26 4.02 -12.62 -17.04
N SER A 27 4.91 -12.59 -18.02
CA SER A 27 4.56 -11.98 -19.32
C SER A 27 3.95 -13.02 -20.23
N GLY A 28 2.85 -12.67 -20.91
CA GLY A 28 2.27 -13.57 -21.90
C GLY A 28 0.79 -13.34 -22.15
N ASP A 29 0.19 -14.33 -22.79
CA ASP A 29 -1.23 -14.35 -23.14
C ASP A 29 -2.04 -15.14 -22.09
N ILE A 30 -2.96 -14.46 -21.43
CA ILE A 30 -3.81 -15.04 -20.38
C ILE A 30 -4.68 -16.21 -20.89
N THR A 31 -4.99 -16.24 -22.18
CA THR A 31 -5.75 -17.34 -22.80
C THR A 31 -4.95 -18.66 -22.87
N LYS A 32 -3.67 -18.64 -22.55
CA LYS A 32 -2.74 -19.78 -22.51
C LYS A 32 -2.39 -20.24 -21.10
N ALA A 33 -3.10 -19.77 -20.10
CA ALA A 33 -2.83 -20.05 -18.69
C ALA A 33 -3.33 -21.46 -18.28
N ASP A 34 -2.65 -22.50 -18.72
CA ASP A 34 -2.95 -23.91 -18.43
C ASP A 34 -2.62 -24.35 -16.99
N PHE A 35 -1.89 -23.52 -16.26
CA PHE A 35 -1.52 -23.72 -14.86
C PHE A 35 -2.56 -23.17 -13.87
N ALA A 36 -3.56 -22.42 -14.34
CA ALA A 36 -4.58 -21.80 -13.52
C ALA A 36 -5.91 -22.54 -13.59
N ASP A 37 -6.60 -22.68 -12.44
CA ASP A 37 -7.98 -23.18 -12.41
C ASP A 37 -8.95 -22.17 -13.04
N ALA A 38 -8.67 -20.88 -12.88
CA ALA A 38 -9.47 -19.80 -13.44
C ALA A 38 -8.60 -18.65 -13.97
N ILE A 39 -9.11 -17.96 -14.98
CA ILE A 39 -8.56 -16.67 -15.43
C ILE A 39 -9.54 -15.54 -15.20
N VAL A 40 -9.01 -14.30 -15.08
CA VAL A 40 -9.83 -13.10 -14.90
C VAL A 40 -9.88 -12.30 -16.20
N ASN A 41 -11.09 -12.09 -16.68
CA ASN A 41 -11.39 -11.31 -17.86
C ASN A 41 -11.87 -9.90 -17.46
N SER A 42 -11.10 -8.86 -17.81
CA SER A 42 -11.54 -7.46 -17.70
C SER A 42 -12.49 -7.15 -18.86
N SER A 43 -13.78 -7.19 -18.58
CA SER A 43 -14.87 -7.12 -19.56
C SER A 43 -15.55 -5.75 -19.61
N ASN A 44 -16.58 -5.63 -20.44
CA ASN A 44 -17.57 -4.55 -20.46
C ASN A 44 -18.84 -4.95 -19.69
N GLU A 45 -19.76 -4.02 -19.51
CA GLU A 45 -20.98 -4.24 -18.71
C GLU A 45 -21.94 -5.25 -19.33
N GLU A 46 -21.93 -5.39 -20.65
CA GLU A 46 -22.72 -6.36 -21.40
C GLU A 46 -22.09 -7.76 -21.42
N LEU A 47 -20.84 -7.90 -20.97
CA LEU A 47 -20.04 -9.12 -21.00
C LEU A 47 -19.76 -9.66 -22.42
N PHE A 48 -19.79 -8.80 -23.43
CA PHE A 48 -19.52 -9.19 -24.81
C PHE A 48 -18.08 -8.91 -25.20
N GLY A 49 -17.52 -9.78 -26.06
CA GLY A 49 -16.20 -9.63 -26.64
C GLY A 49 -16.13 -8.42 -27.57
N ASP A 50 -15.57 -7.32 -27.11
CA ASP A 50 -15.50 -6.03 -27.82
C ASP A 50 -14.09 -5.65 -28.29
N GLY A 51 -13.19 -6.63 -28.40
CA GLY A 51 -11.78 -6.47 -28.79
C GLY A 51 -10.83 -6.35 -27.59
N GLY A 52 -9.55 -6.13 -27.85
CA GLY A 52 -8.51 -6.20 -26.83
C GLY A 52 -8.45 -7.55 -26.13
N MET A 53 -8.08 -7.58 -24.84
CA MET A 53 -8.02 -8.83 -24.06
C MET A 53 -9.40 -9.50 -23.95
N ASN A 54 -10.47 -8.73 -23.68
CA ASN A 54 -11.83 -9.27 -23.60
C ASN A 54 -12.24 -10.02 -24.91
N GLY A 55 -11.96 -9.41 -26.07
CA GLY A 55 -12.20 -10.06 -27.37
C GLY A 55 -11.32 -11.29 -27.59
N ALA A 56 -10.06 -11.28 -27.13
CA ALA A 56 -9.17 -12.44 -27.23
C ALA A 56 -9.68 -13.61 -26.37
N VAL A 57 -10.16 -13.36 -25.15
CA VAL A 57 -10.75 -14.37 -24.27
C VAL A 57 -11.99 -14.97 -24.91
N HIS A 58 -12.92 -14.15 -25.42
CA HIS A 58 -14.12 -14.64 -26.10
C HIS A 58 -13.79 -15.46 -27.34
N LYS A 59 -12.85 -15.02 -28.18
CA LYS A 59 -12.40 -15.76 -29.38
C LYS A 59 -11.80 -17.12 -29.02
N ALA A 60 -10.98 -17.17 -27.94
CA ALA A 60 -10.32 -18.40 -27.53
C ALA A 60 -11.28 -19.38 -26.84
N ALA A 61 -12.24 -18.87 -26.05
CA ALA A 61 -13.24 -19.69 -25.38
C ALA A 61 -14.33 -20.25 -26.33
N GLY A 62 -14.60 -19.57 -27.46
CA GLY A 62 -15.59 -19.94 -28.44
C GLY A 62 -17.02 -19.44 -28.16
N ASP A 63 -17.96 -19.75 -29.05
CA ASP A 63 -19.33 -19.19 -29.04
C ASP A 63 -20.14 -19.55 -27.80
N GLN A 64 -19.84 -20.67 -27.16
CA GLN A 64 -20.51 -21.08 -25.93
C GLN A 64 -20.35 -20.05 -24.80
N LEU A 65 -19.19 -19.38 -24.71
CA LEU A 65 -18.98 -18.33 -23.75
C LEU A 65 -19.93 -17.15 -23.95
N ARG A 66 -20.16 -16.76 -25.19
CA ARG A 66 -21.12 -15.70 -25.54
C ARG A 66 -22.52 -16.02 -25.02
N THR A 67 -23.00 -17.22 -25.30
CA THR A 67 -24.33 -17.68 -24.83
C THR A 67 -24.43 -17.71 -23.31
N ALA A 68 -23.34 -18.09 -22.61
CA ALA A 68 -23.31 -18.05 -21.15
C ALA A 68 -23.35 -16.61 -20.59
N CYS A 69 -22.59 -15.68 -21.19
CA CYS A 69 -22.58 -14.28 -20.82
C CYS A 69 -23.94 -13.60 -21.03
N GLU A 70 -24.66 -13.95 -22.14
CA GLU A 70 -26.04 -13.47 -22.39
C GLU A 70 -27.00 -13.88 -21.27
N LYS A 71 -26.89 -15.11 -20.76
CA LYS A 71 -27.71 -15.60 -19.63
C LYS A 71 -27.41 -14.91 -18.31
N LEU A 72 -26.21 -14.38 -18.12
CA LEU A 72 -25.82 -13.64 -16.91
C LEU A 72 -26.49 -12.25 -16.82
N GLY A 73 -26.95 -11.70 -17.94
CA GLY A 73 -27.67 -10.42 -17.99
C GLY A 73 -26.81 -9.20 -17.69
N GLY A 74 -25.47 -9.33 -17.84
CA GLY A 74 -24.51 -8.24 -17.63
C GLY A 74 -23.81 -8.25 -16.29
N CYS A 75 -22.93 -7.26 -16.09
CA CYS A 75 -22.11 -7.08 -14.90
C CYS A 75 -21.82 -5.58 -14.69
N ARG A 76 -22.16 -5.03 -13.53
CA ARG A 76 -21.90 -3.62 -13.24
C ARG A 76 -20.44 -3.39 -12.91
N ALA A 77 -19.97 -2.15 -13.07
CA ALA A 77 -18.63 -1.77 -12.65
C ALA A 77 -18.40 -2.10 -11.16
N GLY A 78 -17.28 -2.76 -10.87
CA GLY A 78 -16.93 -3.25 -9.52
C GLY A 78 -17.44 -4.65 -9.20
N GLU A 79 -18.45 -5.17 -9.91
CA GLU A 79 -18.95 -6.53 -9.72
C GLU A 79 -18.12 -7.58 -10.48
N ALA A 80 -18.36 -8.84 -10.18
CA ALA A 80 -17.80 -9.98 -10.91
C ALA A 80 -18.84 -11.06 -11.17
N ARG A 81 -18.64 -11.86 -12.22
CA ARG A 81 -19.45 -13.00 -12.64
C ARG A 81 -18.54 -14.14 -13.05
N ILE A 82 -18.96 -15.38 -12.88
CA ILE A 82 -18.19 -16.56 -13.24
C ILE A 82 -18.93 -17.37 -14.33
N THR A 83 -18.16 -17.92 -15.26
CA THR A 83 -18.62 -18.88 -16.28
C THR A 83 -17.63 -20.04 -16.37
N ASP A 84 -18.05 -21.11 -17.04
CA ASP A 84 -17.11 -22.11 -17.54
C ASP A 84 -16.17 -21.48 -18.57
N ALA A 85 -15.00 -22.07 -18.76
CA ALA A 85 -13.98 -21.56 -19.67
C ALA A 85 -14.04 -22.16 -21.08
N TYR A 86 -14.86 -23.18 -21.28
CA TYR A 86 -15.12 -23.86 -22.56
C TYR A 86 -13.83 -24.35 -23.24
N ALA A 87 -13.44 -23.73 -24.39
CA ALA A 87 -12.25 -24.13 -25.13
C ALA A 87 -10.92 -23.62 -24.56
N LEU A 88 -10.93 -22.81 -23.50
CA LEU A 88 -9.72 -22.39 -22.83
C LEU A 88 -9.11 -23.51 -21.96
N PRO A 89 -7.81 -23.47 -21.67
CA PRO A 89 -7.12 -24.53 -20.93
C PRO A 89 -7.41 -24.53 -19.42
N CYS A 90 -8.09 -23.52 -18.88
CA CYS A 90 -8.54 -23.45 -17.49
C CYS A 90 -9.99 -23.95 -17.35
N LYS A 91 -10.50 -24.02 -16.11
CA LYS A 91 -11.89 -24.48 -15.83
C LYS A 91 -12.90 -23.34 -15.89
N TYR A 92 -12.51 -22.17 -15.40
CA TYR A 92 -13.42 -21.04 -15.21
C TYR A 92 -12.87 -19.73 -15.76
N ILE A 93 -13.78 -18.83 -16.12
CA ILE A 93 -13.49 -17.41 -16.37
C ILE A 93 -14.26 -16.59 -15.35
N ILE A 94 -13.57 -15.70 -14.65
CA ILE A 94 -14.22 -14.71 -13.80
C ILE A 94 -14.18 -13.38 -14.52
N HIS A 95 -15.35 -12.87 -14.91
CA HIS A 95 -15.52 -11.60 -15.60
C HIS A 95 -15.71 -10.49 -14.57
N THR A 96 -15.03 -9.36 -14.74
CA THR A 96 -15.24 -8.16 -13.93
C THR A 96 -15.16 -6.91 -14.78
N VAL A 97 -15.79 -5.84 -14.34
CA VAL A 97 -15.90 -4.59 -15.09
C VAL A 97 -15.22 -3.45 -14.33
N ALA A 98 -14.14 -2.94 -14.89
CA ALA A 98 -13.41 -1.81 -14.32
C ALA A 98 -14.19 -0.49 -14.49
N PRO A 99 -13.95 0.50 -13.62
CA PRO A 99 -14.47 1.85 -13.81
C PRO A 99 -13.84 2.49 -15.05
N VAL A 100 -14.56 3.46 -15.65
CA VAL A 100 -13.94 4.39 -16.61
C VAL A 100 -13.12 5.39 -15.82
N TRP A 101 -11.82 5.41 -16.06
CA TRP A 101 -10.93 6.35 -15.37
C TRP A 101 -11.10 7.77 -15.90
N LYS A 102 -11.30 8.71 -14.99
CA LYS A 102 -11.33 10.15 -15.27
C LYS A 102 -10.08 10.81 -14.68
N ASP A 103 -10.03 10.95 -13.36
CA ASP A 103 -8.94 11.60 -12.64
C ASP A 103 -8.64 10.95 -11.26
N GLY A 104 -9.34 9.87 -10.92
CA GLY A 104 -9.20 9.17 -9.62
C GLY A 104 -9.97 9.82 -8.46
N ARG A 105 -10.76 10.88 -8.72
CA ARG A 105 -11.51 11.62 -7.68
C ARG A 105 -12.99 11.26 -7.61
N HIS A 106 -13.46 10.39 -8.50
CA HIS A 106 -14.87 9.99 -8.61
C HIS A 106 -15.15 8.60 -8.03
N GLY A 107 -14.25 8.11 -7.17
CA GLY A 107 -14.39 6.80 -6.53
C GLY A 107 -13.92 5.62 -7.39
N GLU A 108 -13.21 5.89 -8.49
CA GLU A 108 -12.68 4.88 -9.41
C GLU A 108 -11.78 3.88 -8.70
N ASP A 109 -10.95 4.34 -7.75
CA ASP A 109 -10.08 3.50 -6.92
C ASP A 109 -10.89 2.44 -6.17
N LYS A 110 -12.00 2.85 -5.53
CA LYS A 110 -12.87 1.95 -4.76
C LYS A 110 -13.57 0.93 -5.65
N ILE A 111 -13.99 1.35 -6.84
CA ILE A 111 -14.62 0.45 -7.82
C ILE A 111 -13.60 -0.57 -8.32
N LEU A 112 -12.37 -0.16 -8.62
CA LEU A 112 -11.31 -1.08 -9.05
C LEU A 112 -10.91 -2.05 -7.93
N GLU A 113 -10.82 -1.58 -6.69
CA GLU A 113 -10.61 -2.43 -5.51
C GLU A 113 -11.73 -3.47 -5.38
N SER A 114 -12.99 -3.06 -5.57
CA SER A 114 -14.15 -3.97 -5.54
C SER A 114 -14.07 -5.04 -6.64
N CYS A 115 -13.53 -4.71 -7.84
CA CYS A 115 -13.29 -5.72 -8.89
C CYS A 115 -12.41 -6.86 -8.38
N TYR A 116 -11.24 -6.53 -7.80
CA TYR A 116 -10.31 -7.54 -7.26
C TYR A 116 -10.93 -8.30 -6.08
N LYS A 117 -11.57 -7.63 -5.13
CA LYS A 117 -12.24 -8.27 -3.98
C LYS A 117 -13.31 -9.26 -4.43
N ASN A 118 -14.20 -8.86 -5.34
CA ASN A 118 -15.28 -9.72 -5.81
C ASN A 118 -14.76 -10.90 -6.65
N VAL A 119 -13.72 -10.69 -7.45
CA VAL A 119 -13.03 -11.78 -8.19
C VAL A 119 -12.46 -12.81 -7.21
N LEU A 120 -11.71 -12.38 -6.21
CA LEU A 120 -11.08 -13.28 -5.23
C LEU A 120 -12.14 -13.96 -4.35
N GLN A 121 -13.20 -13.27 -3.98
CA GLN A 121 -14.32 -13.84 -3.22
C GLN A 121 -15.03 -14.95 -3.99
N ILE A 122 -15.34 -14.73 -5.27
CA ILE A 122 -15.95 -15.75 -6.13
C ILE A 122 -15.01 -16.94 -6.29
N ALA A 123 -13.72 -16.68 -6.58
CA ALA A 123 -12.74 -17.74 -6.75
C ALA A 123 -12.61 -18.59 -5.47
N SER A 124 -12.48 -17.98 -4.31
CA SER A 124 -12.42 -18.68 -3.03
C SER A 124 -13.68 -19.48 -2.74
N SER A 125 -14.86 -18.91 -2.97
CA SER A 125 -16.15 -19.56 -2.73
C SER A 125 -16.39 -20.76 -3.67
N CYS A 126 -15.80 -20.75 -4.87
CA CYS A 126 -15.85 -21.85 -5.83
C CYS A 126 -14.72 -22.87 -5.65
N GLY A 127 -13.89 -22.75 -4.63
CA GLY A 127 -12.76 -23.67 -4.35
C GLY A 127 -11.63 -23.57 -5.37
N ILE A 128 -11.51 -22.47 -6.10
CA ILE A 128 -10.43 -22.20 -7.05
C ILE A 128 -9.15 -21.97 -6.27
N ARG A 129 -8.11 -22.75 -6.53
CA ARG A 129 -6.84 -22.74 -5.81
C ARG A 129 -5.74 -21.95 -6.55
N SER A 130 -5.84 -21.88 -7.88
CA SER A 130 -4.89 -21.18 -8.74
C SER A 130 -5.63 -20.24 -9.69
N ILE A 131 -5.23 -18.95 -9.70
CA ILE A 131 -5.91 -17.93 -10.49
C ILE A 131 -4.92 -17.09 -11.31
N GLY A 132 -5.24 -16.89 -12.58
CA GLY A 132 -4.57 -15.98 -13.49
C GLY A 132 -5.29 -14.63 -13.56
N LEU A 133 -4.63 -13.57 -13.12
CA LEU A 133 -5.17 -12.21 -13.11
C LEU A 133 -4.63 -11.41 -14.31
N SER A 134 -5.46 -10.58 -14.88
CA SER A 134 -5.04 -9.52 -15.82
C SER A 134 -4.84 -8.19 -15.08
N SER A 135 -4.23 -7.22 -15.76
CA SER A 135 -4.25 -5.82 -15.31
C SER A 135 -5.64 -5.23 -15.58
N ILE A 136 -6.50 -5.23 -14.54
CA ILE A 136 -7.89 -4.81 -14.67
C ILE A 136 -7.97 -3.31 -14.94
N GLY A 137 -8.61 -2.93 -16.04
CA GLY A 137 -8.94 -1.53 -16.36
C GLY A 137 -7.88 -0.74 -17.13
N THR A 138 -6.66 -1.26 -17.33
CA THR A 138 -5.56 -0.52 -18.01
C THR A 138 -5.74 -0.35 -19.52
N GLY A 139 -6.65 -1.11 -20.13
CA GLY A 139 -6.97 -0.98 -21.55
C GLY A 139 -7.96 0.15 -21.86
N LYS A 140 -9.14 -0.17 -22.42
CA LYS A 140 -10.16 0.80 -22.81
C LYS A 140 -10.69 1.70 -21.70
N ARG A 141 -10.63 1.25 -20.45
CA ARG A 141 -11.07 2.01 -19.26
C ARG A 141 -10.04 3.04 -18.79
N LYS A 142 -8.81 3.03 -19.35
CA LYS A 142 -7.72 4.01 -19.17
C LYS A 142 -7.27 4.22 -17.72
N VAL A 143 -7.40 3.22 -16.85
CA VAL A 143 -6.77 3.26 -15.51
C VAL A 143 -5.25 3.34 -15.70
N PRO A 144 -4.54 4.31 -15.10
CA PRO A 144 -3.07 4.34 -15.13
C PRO A 144 -2.50 3.05 -14.56
N VAL A 145 -1.49 2.48 -15.23
CA VAL A 145 -0.98 1.14 -14.89
C VAL A 145 -0.38 1.10 -13.47
N GLU A 146 0.25 2.18 -13.04
CA GLU A 146 0.81 2.33 -11.69
C GLU A 146 -0.30 2.29 -10.62
N LYS A 147 -1.42 2.97 -10.88
CA LYS A 147 -2.60 2.95 -10.00
C LYS A 147 -3.24 1.55 -9.98
N ALA A 148 -3.38 0.94 -11.14
CA ALA A 148 -3.93 -0.41 -11.25
C ALA A 148 -3.08 -1.41 -10.47
N ALA A 149 -1.75 -1.37 -10.63
CA ALA A 149 -0.82 -2.26 -9.93
C ALA A 149 -0.88 -2.06 -8.41
N ALA A 150 -0.83 -0.81 -7.92
CA ALA A 150 -0.89 -0.53 -6.49
C ALA A 150 -2.19 -1.02 -5.85
N ILE A 151 -3.35 -0.78 -6.51
CA ILE A 151 -4.66 -1.24 -6.03
C ILE A 151 -4.74 -2.77 -6.07
N ALA A 152 -4.30 -3.39 -7.17
CA ALA A 152 -4.31 -4.84 -7.36
C ALA A 152 -3.48 -5.56 -6.30
N VAL A 153 -2.21 -5.17 -6.16
CA VAL A 153 -1.27 -5.78 -5.22
C VAL A 153 -1.81 -5.64 -3.80
N ARG A 154 -2.13 -4.42 -3.36
CA ARG A 154 -2.69 -4.19 -2.03
C ARG A 154 -3.93 -5.05 -1.76
N THR A 155 -4.88 -5.07 -2.69
CA THR A 155 -6.15 -5.79 -2.50
C THR A 155 -5.94 -7.31 -2.43
N VAL A 156 -5.06 -7.85 -3.28
CA VAL A 156 -4.70 -9.28 -3.24
C VAL A 156 -4.03 -9.62 -1.91
N PHE A 157 -3.09 -8.81 -1.46
CA PHE A 157 -2.39 -9.05 -0.19
C PHE A 157 -3.32 -8.98 1.02
N SER A 158 -4.20 -7.98 1.09
CA SER A 158 -5.21 -7.89 2.16
C SER A 158 -6.13 -9.12 2.15
N PHE A 159 -6.59 -9.54 0.97
CA PHE A 159 -7.45 -10.71 0.86
C PHE A 159 -6.76 -12.01 1.32
N VAL A 160 -5.51 -12.24 0.89
CA VAL A 160 -4.74 -13.43 1.29
C VAL A 160 -4.40 -13.41 2.78
N GLN A 161 -4.17 -12.25 3.37
CA GLN A 161 -3.96 -12.10 4.81
C GLN A 161 -5.22 -12.47 5.60
N GLU A 162 -6.39 -12.02 5.15
CA GLU A 162 -7.69 -12.34 5.77
C GLU A 162 -8.12 -13.80 5.52
N ASN A 163 -7.65 -14.40 4.40
CA ASN A 163 -8.04 -15.75 3.95
C ASN A 163 -6.80 -16.60 3.64
N PRO A 164 -5.98 -16.99 4.64
CA PRO A 164 -4.65 -17.59 4.44
C PRO A 164 -4.65 -18.93 3.71
N GLU A 165 -5.79 -19.63 3.68
CA GLU A 165 -5.96 -20.93 3.05
C GLU A 165 -6.69 -20.87 1.69
N ALA A 166 -7.08 -19.69 1.21
CA ALA A 166 -7.92 -19.56 0.01
C ALA A 166 -7.22 -20.02 -1.27
N PHE A 167 -5.95 -19.66 -1.46
CA PHE A 167 -5.22 -19.91 -2.69
C PHE A 167 -3.88 -20.62 -2.47
N ASP A 168 -3.47 -21.40 -3.46
CA ASP A 168 -2.10 -21.90 -3.57
C ASP A 168 -1.26 -20.96 -4.45
N ARG A 169 -1.89 -20.36 -5.50
CA ARG A 169 -1.19 -19.48 -6.44
C ARG A 169 -2.09 -18.38 -7.00
N ILE A 170 -1.55 -17.16 -7.03
CA ILE A 170 -2.11 -16.00 -7.73
C ILE A 170 -1.05 -15.45 -8.67
N THR A 171 -1.34 -15.38 -9.97
CA THR A 171 -0.37 -14.96 -10.99
C THR A 171 -0.97 -13.87 -11.86
N TRP A 172 -0.36 -12.69 -11.89
CA TRP A 172 -0.67 -11.71 -12.92
C TRP A 172 -0.02 -12.09 -14.24
N ILE A 173 -0.82 -12.13 -15.31
CA ILE A 173 -0.37 -12.39 -16.68
C ILE A 173 -0.52 -11.09 -17.47
N LEU A 174 0.60 -10.51 -17.85
CA LEU A 174 0.73 -9.10 -18.22
C LEU A 174 1.53 -8.93 -19.51
N SER A 175 1.41 -7.76 -20.15
CA SER A 175 2.38 -7.30 -21.12
C SER A 175 3.75 -7.04 -20.45
N ASN A 176 4.82 -6.96 -21.23
CA ASN A 176 6.16 -6.73 -20.67
C ASN A 176 6.27 -5.41 -19.90
N ASP A 177 5.58 -4.37 -20.33
CA ASP A 177 5.64 -3.06 -19.69
C ASP A 177 4.80 -3.02 -18.41
N GLU A 178 3.60 -3.58 -18.43
CA GLU A 178 2.78 -3.74 -17.22
C GLU A 178 3.49 -4.61 -16.18
N LYS A 179 4.16 -5.69 -16.61
CA LYS A 179 4.90 -6.57 -15.71
C LYS A 179 5.97 -5.83 -14.91
N LYS A 180 6.72 -4.93 -15.53
CA LYS A 180 7.73 -4.11 -14.82
C LYS A 180 7.09 -3.31 -13.69
N VAL A 181 5.92 -2.70 -13.95
CA VAL A 181 5.20 -1.90 -12.94
C VAL A 181 4.68 -2.78 -11.80
N TYR A 182 4.12 -3.94 -12.12
CA TYR A 182 3.64 -4.89 -11.12
C TYR A 182 4.78 -5.50 -10.30
N ASP A 183 5.93 -5.82 -10.92
CA ASP A 183 7.13 -6.30 -10.21
C ASP A 183 7.64 -5.25 -9.21
N ASN A 184 7.66 -3.98 -9.60
CA ASN A 184 8.02 -2.89 -8.70
C ASN A 184 7.02 -2.77 -7.54
N SER A 185 5.72 -2.89 -7.81
CA SER A 185 4.68 -2.83 -6.78
C SER A 185 4.77 -4.03 -5.81
N LEU A 186 5.13 -5.22 -6.28
CA LEU A 186 5.36 -6.39 -5.44
C LEU A 186 6.60 -6.21 -4.56
N SER A 187 7.72 -5.73 -5.13
CA SER A 187 8.92 -5.43 -4.36
C SER A 187 8.65 -4.39 -3.27
N LEU A 188 7.92 -3.33 -3.60
CA LEU A 188 7.54 -2.30 -2.64
C LEU A 188 6.59 -2.85 -1.55
N MET A 189 5.72 -3.82 -1.89
CA MET A 189 4.87 -4.49 -0.90
C MET A 189 5.70 -5.30 0.11
N GLU A 190 6.79 -5.94 -0.32
CA GLU A 190 7.72 -6.60 0.62
C GLU A 190 8.30 -5.61 1.63
N ASP A 191 8.68 -4.42 1.19
CA ASP A 191 9.19 -3.38 2.09
C ASP A 191 8.09 -2.84 3.01
N VAL A 192 6.86 -2.67 2.50
CA VAL A 192 5.69 -2.32 3.32
C VAL A 192 5.46 -3.34 4.43
N LEU A 193 5.51 -4.64 4.13
CA LEU A 193 5.31 -5.69 5.13
C LEU A 193 6.42 -5.70 6.18
N LYS A 194 7.68 -5.53 5.77
CA LYS A 194 8.82 -5.42 6.71
C LYS A 194 8.68 -4.21 7.64
N ILE A 195 8.33 -3.04 7.09
CA ILE A 195 8.13 -1.83 7.90
C ILE A 195 6.94 -2.02 8.85
N ARG A 196 5.85 -2.65 8.41
CA ARG A 196 4.69 -2.95 9.26
C ARG A 196 5.06 -3.85 10.43
N GLU A 197 5.86 -4.87 10.20
CA GLU A 197 6.39 -5.73 11.27
C GLU A 197 7.27 -4.92 12.25
N GLU A 198 8.16 -4.06 11.75
CA GLU A 198 9.01 -3.21 12.56
C GLU A 198 8.21 -2.21 13.41
N VAL A 199 7.15 -1.62 12.86
CA VAL A 199 6.29 -0.64 13.57
C VAL A 199 5.39 -1.32 14.61
N ASN A 200 4.94 -2.53 14.36
CA ASN A 200 4.07 -3.30 15.26
C ASN A 200 4.85 -4.24 16.21
N ALA A 201 6.10 -4.55 15.90
CA ALA A 201 6.91 -5.36 16.80
C ALA A 201 7.07 -4.62 18.13
N PRO A 202 6.85 -5.30 19.27
CA PRO A 202 7.22 -4.74 20.56
C PRO A 202 8.71 -4.42 20.49
N VAL A 203 9.05 -3.14 20.62
CA VAL A 203 10.45 -2.74 20.75
C VAL A 203 10.95 -3.37 22.05
N GLU A 204 11.69 -4.47 21.95
CA GLU A 204 12.37 -5.02 23.12
C GLU A 204 13.46 -4.04 23.56
N PRO A 205 13.28 -3.36 24.67
CA PRO A 205 14.28 -2.41 25.16
C PRO A 205 15.46 -3.21 25.70
N VAL A 206 16.63 -2.99 25.13
CA VAL A 206 17.88 -3.39 25.78
C VAL A 206 18.22 -2.30 26.77
N PHE A 207 17.94 -2.53 28.04
CA PHE A 207 18.25 -1.56 29.10
C PHE A 207 19.72 -1.65 29.51
N PRO A 208 20.40 -0.51 29.75
CA PRO A 208 21.64 -0.49 30.53
C PRO A 208 21.36 -1.06 31.93
N ILE A 209 22.33 -1.76 32.47
CA ILE A 209 22.28 -2.29 33.84
C ILE A 209 21.86 -1.18 34.83
N GLY A 210 20.73 -1.36 35.51
CA GLY A 210 20.21 -0.41 36.51
C GLY A 210 18.92 0.32 36.14
N TYR A 211 18.33 0.06 34.99
CA TYR A 211 16.99 0.56 34.63
C TYR A 211 15.96 -0.56 34.73
N GLU A 212 14.87 -0.28 35.48
CA GLU A 212 13.75 -1.22 35.58
C GLU A 212 13.05 -1.43 34.22
N ASN A 213 12.65 -2.68 33.96
CA ASN A 213 12.02 -3.17 32.73
C ASN A 213 10.65 -2.53 32.46
N LYS A 214 10.59 -1.29 32.03
CA LYS A 214 9.37 -0.69 31.47
C LYS A 214 9.58 -0.38 30.01
N VAL A 215 8.88 -1.11 29.13
CA VAL A 215 8.75 -0.76 27.71
C VAL A 215 7.98 0.54 27.65
N ILE A 216 8.65 1.62 27.30
CA ILE A 216 8.02 2.94 27.13
C ILE A 216 7.84 3.15 25.64
N GLN A 217 6.60 2.98 25.12
CA GLN A 217 6.24 3.57 23.85
C GLN A 217 6.17 5.09 24.04
N VAL A 218 7.17 5.80 23.54
CA VAL A 218 7.16 7.24 23.58
C VAL A 218 6.32 7.72 22.40
N GLN A 219 5.10 8.14 22.71
CA GLN A 219 4.35 8.98 21.78
C GLN A 219 4.99 10.37 21.83
N MET A 220 5.49 10.81 20.70
CA MET A 220 6.20 12.08 20.59
C MET A 220 5.23 13.27 20.40
N ILE A 221 3.94 13.09 20.69
CA ILE A 221 2.91 14.13 20.73
C ILE A 221 2.69 14.56 22.18
N LYS A 222 2.50 15.85 22.34
CA LYS A 222 2.08 16.42 23.62
C LYS A 222 0.65 16.01 23.93
N CYS A 223 0.41 15.61 25.20
CA CYS A 223 -0.93 15.33 25.70
C CYS A 223 -1.89 16.49 25.46
N LEU A 224 -3.09 16.18 24.95
CA LEU A 224 -4.14 17.15 24.62
C LEU A 224 -5.01 17.53 25.82
N HIS A 225 -4.85 16.87 26.97
CA HIS A 225 -5.66 17.16 28.14
C HIS A 225 -5.30 18.54 28.71
N GLU A 226 -6.32 19.33 29.02
CA GLU A 226 -6.15 20.70 29.57
C GLU A 226 -5.59 20.70 31.00
N SER A 227 -5.96 19.70 31.79
CA SER A 227 -5.41 19.46 33.14
C SER A 227 -4.75 18.10 33.17
N HIS A 228 -3.45 18.05 33.05
CA HIS A 228 -2.73 16.78 33.11
C HIS A 228 -1.63 16.82 34.14
N THR A 229 -1.54 15.76 34.90
CA THR A 229 -0.41 15.48 35.78
C THR A 229 0.65 14.75 34.97
N ILE A 230 1.81 15.37 34.78
CA ILE A 230 2.94 14.76 34.08
C ILE A 230 3.98 14.32 35.11
N THR A 231 4.12 13.00 35.21
CA THR A 231 5.20 12.42 36.04
C THR A 231 6.49 12.33 35.24
N PRO A 232 7.60 12.97 35.69
CA PRO A 232 8.86 12.92 34.98
C PRO A 232 9.51 11.54 35.09
N GLY A 233 10.18 11.12 34.04
CA GLY A 233 10.89 9.84 33.96
C GLY A 233 12.05 9.89 32.97
N LYS A 234 12.69 8.76 32.78
CA LYS A 234 13.72 8.57 31.75
C LYS A 234 13.28 7.51 30.75
N GLY A 235 13.49 7.78 29.47
CA GLY A 235 13.26 6.85 28.37
C GLY A 235 14.57 6.46 27.69
N LEU A 236 14.56 5.34 27.02
CA LEU A 236 15.64 4.84 26.19
C LEU A 236 15.11 4.65 24.77
N ALA A 237 15.66 5.40 23.82
CA ALA A 237 15.39 5.17 22.41
C ALA A 237 16.45 4.23 21.83
N VAL A 238 16.00 3.22 21.09
CA VAL A 238 16.87 2.34 20.32
C VAL A 238 16.73 2.76 18.85
N LEU A 239 17.82 3.17 18.26
CA LEU A 239 17.89 3.66 16.90
C LEU A 239 18.65 2.67 16.05
N MET A 240 18.27 2.54 14.79
CA MET A 240 19.10 1.85 13.79
C MET A 240 19.74 2.89 12.89
N ASP A 241 21.07 2.82 12.75
CA ASP A 241 21.77 3.62 11.75
C ASP A 241 21.57 3.03 10.33
N ALA A 242 22.09 3.71 9.32
CA ALA A 242 21.98 3.28 7.92
C ALA A 242 22.61 1.91 7.66
N GLU A 243 23.55 1.47 8.50
CA GLU A 243 24.22 0.18 8.44
C GLU A 243 23.53 -0.91 9.26
N GLY A 244 22.36 -0.60 9.88
CA GLY A 244 21.62 -1.55 10.70
C GLY A 244 22.17 -1.76 12.11
N ARG A 245 23.11 -0.92 12.57
CA ARG A 245 23.65 -0.99 13.92
C ARG A 245 22.74 -0.29 14.91
N ARG A 246 22.52 -0.87 16.07
CA ARG A 246 21.71 -0.29 17.14
C ARG A 246 22.48 0.82 17.86
N LYS A 247 21.89 2.01 17.93
CA LYS A 247 22.37 3.13 18.71
C LYS A 247 21.38 3.43 19.82
N PHE A 248 21.88 3.64 21.02
CA PHE A 248 21.06 3.90 22.21
C PHE A 248 21.13 5.35 22.61
N HIS A 249 19.98 5.95 22.88
CA HIS A 249 19.88 7.33 23.36
C HIS A 249 18.96 7.40 24.57
N THR A 250 19.47 7.91 25.69
CA THR A 250 18.69 8.13 26.89
C THR A 250 18.16 9.55 26.92
N PHE A 251 16.88 9.73 27.18
CA PHE A 251 16.22 11.04 27.20
C PHE A 251 15.18 11.17 28.30
N GLY A 252 14.84 12.43 28.64
CA GLY A 252 13.77 12.71 29.59
C GLY A 252 12.40 12.49 28.96
N VAL A 253 11.50 11.82 29.68
CA VAL A 253 10.10 11.63 29.29
C VAL A 253 9.18 12.15 30.38
N GLY A 254 7.98 12.56 29.98
CA GLY A 254 6.86 12.80 30.88
C GLY A 254 5.78 11.77 30.64
N TYR A 255 5.23 11.20 31.67
CA TYR A 255 4.07 10.34 31.61
C TYR A 255 2.82 11.13 31.97
N CYS A 256 1.78 11.09 31.14
CA CYS A 256 0.48 11.68 31.44
C CYS A 256 -0.42 10.64 32.05
N GLU A 257 -0.89 10.89 33.27
CA GLU A 257 -1.74 9.95 34.02
C GLU A 257 -3.14 9.83 33.41
N GLU A 258 -3.66 10.89 32.76
CA GLU A 258 -4.99 10.88 32.15
C GLU A 258 -5.06 10.05 30.86
N CYS A 259 -4.03 10.15 29.99
CA CYS A 259 -4.04 9.41 28.72
C CYS A 259 -3.16 8.16 28.71
N GLY A 260 -2.36 7.93 29.76
CA GLY A 260 -1.50 6.77 29.86
C GLY A 260 -0.30 6.79 28.89
N HIS A 261 0.04 7.94 28.32
CA HIS A 261 1.08 8.05 27.30
C HIS A 261 2.32 8.80 27.81
N TYR A 262 3.46 8.50 27.18
CA TYR A 262 4.74 9.13 27.43
C TYR A 262 5.05 10.20 26.40
N TYR A 263 5.63 11.31 26.85
CA TYR A 263 5.97 12.48 26.03
C TYR A 263 7.41 12.90 26.31
N THR A 264 8.15 13.35 25.30
CA THR A 264 9.50 13.88 25.52
C THR A 264 9.48 15.40 25.64
N LEU A 265 10.49 15.94 26.33
CA LEU A 265 10.67 17.38 26.47
C LEU A 265 11.29 17.98 25.22
N LEU A 266 10.98 19.26 24.93
CA LEU A 266 11.50 19.97 23.75
C LEU A 266 13.05 19.93 23.67
N ARG A 267 13.75 20.12 24.77
CA ARG A 267 15.21 20.05 24.82
C ARG A 267 15.75 18.67 24.43
N GLU A 268 15.08 17.62 24.87
CA GLU A 268 15.42 16.23 24.53
C GLU A 268 15.18 15.97 23.06
N ALA A 269 14.04 16.44 22.53
CA ALA A 269 13.72 16.36 21.12
C ALA A 269 14.81 17.03 20.25
N VAL A 270 15.30 18.20 20.66
CA VAL A 270 16.40 18.90 19.97
C VAL A 270 17.70 18.11 20.02
N SER A 271 18.03 17.50 21.19
CA SER A 271 19.22 16.65 21.33
C SER A 271 19.16 15.44 20.42
N MET A 272 18.04 14.73 20.44
CA MET A 272 17.80 13.54 19.60
C MET A 272 17.93 13.89 18.11
N LYS A 273 17.40 15.04 17.67
CA LYS A 273 17.54 15.52 16.29
C LYS A 273 18.99 15.69 15.86
N LYS A 274 19.84 16.24 16.74
CA LYS A 274 21.28 16.40 16.47
C LYS A 274 22.00 15.05 16.30
N GLU A 275 21.47 14.00 16.91
CA GLU A 275 22.01 12.65 16.81
C GLU A 275 21.42 11.84 15.65
N GLY A 276 20.63 12.47 14.77
CA GLY A 276 20.04 11.82 13.61
C GLY A 276 18.86 10.91 13.94
N VAL A 277 18.26 11.08 15.13
CA VAL A 277 17.01 10.42 15.49
C VAL A 277 15.88 11.09 14.73
N PRO A 278 15.05 10.39 13.96
CA PRO A 278 13.86 10.99 13.40
C PRO A 278 12.94 11.46 14.53
N LEU A 279 12.75 12.76 14.62
CA LEU A 279 12.00 13.37 15.69
C LEU A 279 10.73 13.99 15.22
N CYS A 280 9.72 13.79 16.01
CA CYS A 280 8.57 14.68 16.07
C CYS A 280 9.00 16.09 16.45
N ARG A 281 8.55 17.05 15.69
CA ARG A 281 8.67 18.45 16.05
C ARG A 281 7.72 18.73 17.22
N MET A 282 8.29 18.89 18.42
CA MET A 282 7.51 19.35 19.56
C MET A 282 7.26 20.86 19.42
N LEU A 283 6.00 21.22 19.42
CA LEU A 283 5.57 22.62 19.42
C LEU A 283 5.59 23.17 20.85
N ALA A 284 5.94 24.43 21.02
CA ALA A 284 5.72 25.11 22.26
C ALA A 284 4.21 25.15 22.59
N LYS A 285 3.83 25.19 23.88
CA LYS A 285 2.41 25.15 24.28
C LYS A 285 1.54 26.17 23.53
N LYS A 286 2.04 27.40 23.36
CA LYS A 286 1.35 28.47 22.63
C LYS A 286 1.15 28.17 21.13
N ASP A 287 2.13 27.52 20.49
CA ASP A 287 2.07 27.19 19.08
C ASP A 287 1.15 25.99 18.88
N TYR A 288 1.17 25.06 19.82
CA TYR A 288 0.29 23.93 19.89
C TYR A 288 -1.20 24.35 20.00
N GLU A 289 -1.54 25.22 20.97
CA GLU A 289 -2.90 25.73 21.14
C GLU A 289 -3.39 26.47 19.89
N LYS A 290 -2.50 27.18 19.19
CA LYS A 290 -2.81 27.87 17.95
C LYS A 290 -3.03 26.92 16.78
N GLU A 291 -2.23 25.87 16.67
CA GLU A 291 -2.31 24.91 15.57
C GLU A 291 -3.43 23.89 15.75
N PHE A 292 -3.68 23.40 16.98
CA PHE A 292 -4.69 22.36 17.24
C PHE A 292 -6.09 22.89 17.54
N LYS A 293 -6.25 24.13 17.94
CA LYS A 293 -7.57 24.78 18.06
C LYS A 293 -8.13 25.20 16.69
N ASN A 294 -7.33 25.17 15.62
CA ASN A 294 -7.79 25.41 14.26
C ASN A 294 -8.16 24.05 13.62
N PRO A 295 -9.46 23.76 13.40
CA PRO A 295 -9.89 22.49 12.78
C PRO A 295 -9.25 22.21 11.41
N ALA A 296 -8.82 23.26 10.69
CA ALA A 296 -8.13 23.14 9.41
C ALA A 296 -6.74 22.51 9.54
N TYR A 297 -6.08 22.66 10.68
CA TYR A 297 -4.74 22.11 10.92
C TYR A 297 -4.76 20.63 11.32
N SER A 298 -5.78 20.19 12.06
CA SER A 298 -5.91 18.81 12.49
C SER A 298 -6.20 17.82 11.34
N THR A 299 -6.61 18.34 10.17
CA THR A 299 -6.90 17.55 8.97
C THR A 299 -5.85 17.70 7.86
N ASN A 300 -4.85 18.59 8.03
CA ASN A 300 -3.81 18.80 7.05
C ASN A 300 -2.68 17.75 7.23
N PRO A 301 -2.53 16.79 6.32
CA PRO A 301 -1.49 15.76 6.39
C PRO A 301 -0.09 16.36 6.51
N ARG A 302 0.18 17.49 5.86
CA ARG A 302 1.48 18.18 5.89
C ARG A 302 1.89 18.57 7.31
N ALA A 303 1.02 19.28 8.03
CA ALA A 303 1.34 19.76 9.37
C ALA A 303 1.62 18.59 10.32
N LEU A 304 0.85 17.50 10.20
CA LEU A 304 1.06 16.28 10.97
C LEU A 304 2.38 15.59 10.59
N MET A 305 2.66 15.44 9.31
CA MET A 305 3.90 14.81 8.83
C MET A 305 5.14 15.60 9.30
N GLU A 306 5.15 16.93 9.13
CA GLU A 306 6.23 17.81 9.58
C GLU A 306 6.38 17.78 11.11
N GLN A 307 5.29 17.71 11.85
CA GLN A 307 5.28 17.59 13.31
C GLN A 307 6.01 16.34 13.79
N TYR A 308 5.91 15.24 13.05
CA TYR A 308 6.56 13.96 13.34
C TYR A 308 7.92 13.79 12.67
N GLY A 309 8.49 14.88 12.17
CA GLY A 309 9.85 14.91 11.65
C GLY A 309 9.98 14.43 10.21
N TYR A 310 8.87 14.18 9.52
CA TYR A 310 8.91 13.90 8.09
C TYR A 310 9.40 15.14 7.34
N THR A 311 10.44 14.96 6.54
CA THR A 311 10.97 15.99 5.65
C THR A 311 11.66 15.33 4.45
N ILE A 312 11.57 15.99 3.31
CA ILE A 312 12.34 15.64 2.11
C ILE A 312 13.51 16.61 1.90
N PHE A 313 13.56 17.71 2.66
CA PHE A 313 14.57 18.76 2.55
C PHE A 313 15.75 18.47 3.48
N ASP A 314 16.91 19.02 3.14
CA ASP A 314 18.24 18.75 3.73
C ASP A 314 18.39 18.85 5.27
N LEU A 315 17.44 19.41 5.96
CA LEU A 315 17.49 19.56 7.41
C LEU A 315 17.48 18.23 8.20
N GLY A 316 17.33 17.10 7.53
CA GLY A 316 17.30 15.80 8.19
C GLY A 316 17.89 14.65 7.36
N ASN A 317 18.11 14.82 6.09
CA ASN A 317 18.62 13.82 5.14
C ASN A 317 18.08 12.39 5.40
N LEU A 318 16.75 12.31 5.56
CA LEU A 318 16.08 11.05 5.86
C LEU A 318 16.14 10.12 4.63
N SER A 319 16.59 8.89 4.83
CA SER A 319 16.45 7.83 3.81
C SER A 319 14.97 7.53 3.55
N ASP A 320 14.68 6.90 2.40
CA ASP A 320 13.32 6.47 2.05
C ASP A 320 12.74 5.60 3.16
N LYS A 321 13.49 4.63 3.67
CA LYS A 321 13.07 3.77 4.79
C LYS A 321 12.68 4.57 6.03
N GLN A 322 13.45 5.58 6.41
CA GLN A 322 13.15 6.42 7.57
C GLN A 322 11.87 7.23 7.38
N ARG A 323 11.69 7.85 6.19
CA ARG A 323 10.46 8.58 5.88
C ARG A 323 9.24 7.66 5.86
N GLN A 324 9.37 6.51 5.22
CA GLN A 324 8.31 5.50 5.13
C GLN A 324 7.94 4.92 6.51
N THR A 325 8.92 4.71 7.39
CA THR A 325 8.66 4.28 8.77
C THR A 325 7.88 5.35 9.56
N ILE A 326 8.21 6.63 9.38
CA ILE A 326 7.43 7.72 9.99
C ILE A 326 6.00 7.71 9.47
N LEU A 327 5.81 7.64 8.17
CA LEU A 327 4.48 7.61 7.55
C LEU A 327 3.67 6.40 7.99
N ALA A 328 4.28 5.23 8.04
CA ALA A 328 3.67 4.00 8.54
C ALA A 328 3.20 4.16 9.99
N SER A 329 4.07 4.67 10.87
CA SER A 329 3.74 4.92 12.27
C SER A 329 2.56 5.88 12.42
N LEU A 330 2.51 6.95 11.63
CA LEU A 330 1.40 7.91 11.65
C LEU A 330 0.08 7.28 11.21
N VAL A 331 0.10 6.37 10.23
CA VAL A 331 -1.08 5.65 9.76
C VAL A 331 -1.56 4.64 10.81
N GLU A 332 -0.66 3.83 11.38
CA GLU A 332 -1.01 2.82 12.40
C GLU A 332 -1.64 3.47 13.65
N HIS A 333 -1.11 4.63 14.06
CA HIS A 333 -1.66 5.38 15.19
C HIS A 333 -2.89 6.25 14.81
N LYS A 334 -3.41 6.11 13.60
CA LYS A 334 -4.59 6.83 13.08
C LYS A 334 -4.46 8.36 13.12
N LEU A 335 -3.23 8.88 13.08
CA LEU A 335 -2.93 10.31 13.07
C LEU A 335 -3.08 10.90 11.68
N ILE A 336 -2.76 10.14 10.63
CA ILE A 336 -3.03 10.50 9.24
C ILE A 336 -3.85 9.41 8.56
N ASN A 337 -4.59 9.81 7.52
CA ASN A 337 -5.26 8.88 6.62
C ASN A 337 -4.39 8.62 5.40
N ALA A 338 -4.01 7.37 5.15
CA ALA A 338 -3.12 7.00 4.04
C ALA A 338 -3.64 7.51 2.68
N SER A 339 -4.94 7.35 2.39
CA SER A 339 -5.53 7.82 1.13
C SER A 339 -5.48 9.33 0.96
N ALA A 340 -5.81 10.09 2.01
CA ALA A 340 -5.74 11.56 1.98
C ALA A 340 -4.30 12.05 1.84
N THR A 341 -3.34 11.36 2.48
CA THR A 341 -1.92 11.69 2.37
C THR A 341 -1.35 11.38 0.99
N VAL A 342 -1.78 10.28 0.36
CA VAL A 342 -1.45 9.98 -1.04
C VAL A 342 -1.92 11.11 -1.97
N GLY A 343 -3.18 11.55 -1.84
CA GLY A 343 -3.69 12.68 -2.62
C GLY A 343 -2.89 13.97 -2.40
N TYR A 344 -2.52 14.25 -1.16
CA TYR A 344 -1.66 15.40 -0.84
C TYR A 344 -0.27 15.31 -1.49
N LEU A 345 0.37 14.13 -1.45
CA LEU A 345 1.67 13.93 -2.12
C LEU A 345 1.56 14.06 -3.65
N GLU A 346 0.46 13.61 -4.25
CA GLU A 346 0.19 13.80 -5.68
C GLU A 346 0.06 15.29 -6.05
N ASP A 347 -0.63 16.07 -5.23
CA ASP A 347 -0.72 17.53 -5.42
C ASP A 347 0.66 18.19 -5.31
N LEU A 348 1.50 17.80 -4.36
CA LEU A 348 2.89 18.29 -4.22
C LEU A 348 3.76 17.94 -5.44
N ILE A 349 3.70 16.70 -5.91
CA ILE A 349 4.42 16.24 -7.12
C ILE A 349 3.99 17.06 -8.33
N LYS A 350 2.70 17.33 -8.48
CA LYS A 350 2.17 18.15 -9.57
C LYS A 350 2.67 19.59 -9.48
N ILE A 351 2.57 20.22 -8.29
CA ILE A 351 3.07 21.58 -8.07
C ILE A 351 4.56 21.67 -8.38
N GLY A 352 5.36 20.68 -7.95
CA GLY A 352 6.79 20.65 -8.21
C GLY A 352 7.13 20.55 -9.69
N LYS A 353 6.33 19.84 -10.49
CA LYS A 353 6.52 19.71 -11.93
C LYS A 353 6.03 20.92 -12.73
N ASP A 354 4.87 21.46 -12.36
CA ASP A 354 4.16 22.45 -13.15
C ASP A 354 4.58 23.90 -12.81
N ASN A 355 5.24 24.12 -11.66
CA ASN A 355 5.62 25.45 -11.21
C ASN A 355 7.14 25.68 -11.30
N PRO A 356 7.64 26.32 -12.37
CA PRO A 356 9.06 26.61 -12.55
C PRO A 356 9.64 27.56 -11.47
N PHE A 357 8.80 28.26 -10.72
CA PHE A 357 9.22 29.14 -9.62
C PHE A 357 9.31 28.42 -8.28
N ALA A 358 8.83 27.18 -8.17
CA ALA A 358 8.85 26.42 -6.91
C ALA A 358 10.25 25.99 -6.49
N ARG A 359 11.26 26.05 -7.39
CA ARG A 359 12.67 25.65 -7.17
C ARG A 359 12.79 24.31 -6.42
N ILE A 360 11.87 23.37 -6.69
CA ILE A 360 11.90 22.04 -6.09
C ILE A 360 12.80 21.18 -6.96
N GLU A 361 13.86 20.65 -6.39
CA GLU A 361 14.79 19.76 -7.08
C GLU A 361 14.11 18.46 -7.48
N GLU A 362 14.47 17.91 -8.62
CA GLU A 362 13.89 16.67 -9.15
C GLU A 362 14.04 15.49 -8.16
N GLU A 363 15.15 15.44 -7.45
CA GLU A 363 15.38 14.47 -6.36
C GLU A 363 14.29 14.50 -5.28
N ASN A 364 13.80 15.69 -4.91
CA ASN A 364 12.74 15.84 -3.91
C ASN A 364 11.38 15.37 -4.45
N ILE A 365 11.14 15.54 -5.75
CA ILE A 365 9.96 15.02 -6.43
C ILE A 365 9.99 13.50 -6.43
N GLU A 366 11.14 12.88 -6.69
CA GLU A 366 11.29 11.42 -6.63
C GLU A 366 11.07 10.86 -5.22
N LYS A 367 11.54 11.56 -4.16
CA LYS A 367 11.24 11.21 -2.77
C LYS A 367 9.74 11.22 -2.49
N TRP A 368 8.99 12.23 -2.94
CA TRP A 368 7.53 12.26 -2.80
C TRP A 368 6.85 11.14 -3.59
N LYS A 369 7.36 10.79 -4.78
CA LYS A 369 6.82 9.66 -5.55
C LYS A 369 7.01 8.35 -4.81
N ALA A 370 8.21 8.09 -4.28
CA ALA A 370 8.50 6.88 -3.51
C ALA A 370 7.58 6.77 -2.27
N ASP A 371 7.40 7.87 -1.54
CA ASP A 371 6.55 7.92 -0.34
C ASP A 371 5.04 7.77 -0.68
N ARG A 372 4.58 8.34 -1.79
CA ARG A 372 3.23 8.14 -2.33
C ARG A 372 2.98 6.68 -2.70
N ASP A 373 3.91 6.06 -3.41
CA ASP A 373 3.79 4.68 -3.86
C ASP A 373 3.77 3.72 -2.67
N PHE A 374 4.64 3.95 -1.69
CA PHE A 374 4.63 3.25 -0.41
C PHE A 374 3.26 3.34 0.29
N LEU A 375 2.74 4.55 0.51
CA LEU A 375 1.45 4.76 1.16
C LEU A 375 0.27 4.20 0.36
N SER A 376 0.36 4.16 -0.98
CA SER A 376 -0.66 3.55 -1.83
C SER A 376 -0.82 2.06 -1.57
N LEU A 377 0.26 1.38 -1.17
CA LEU A 377 0.27 -0.03 -0.78
C LEU A 377 0.00 -0.23 0.71
N TYR A 378 0.34 0.74 1.55
CA TYR A 378 0.31 0.64 3.02
C TYR A 378 -1.09 0.76 3.62
N ARG A 379 -2.15 0.97 2.86
CA ARG A 379 -3.52 1.13 3.38
C ARG A 379 -3.90 -0.04 4.30
N VAL A 380 -4.22 0.30 5.53
CA VAL A 380 -4.74 -0.62 6.56
C VAL A 380 -6.24 -0.77 6.43
#